data_553c909411c65e043b2457861454d329
#
_entry.id   553c909411c65e043b2457861454d329
#
_cell.length_a   1.000
_cell.length_b   1.000
_cell.length_c   1.000
_cell.angle_alpha   90.00
_cell.angle_beta   90.00
_cell.angle_gamma   90.00
#
_symmetry.space_group_name_H-M   'P 1'
#
loop_
_entity.id
_entity.type
_entity.pdbx_description
1 polymer ?
#
loop_
_entity_poly.entity_id
_entity_poly.type
_entity_poly.pdbx_seq_one_letter_code
_entity_poly.pdbx_strand_id
1 'polypeptide(L)'
;HACTWPCAITERDPEDQLTAVYAGLVQWCDVVLLSTPIRWGVASSLYFRMTERLNCIQNQVTIHNRCLINGKVAAFIITGGQDNVQGVAGQLMTFWAELGFIFPQFPFIAHSRGWDAEDMEVNVRQVRASEALGQAAAELAERAVSQWRGLDQGTSGAVKPMERSGRKAQRLSNPPGAGSE
;
A
#
# COMPACT_ATOMS: atom_id res chain seq x y z
N HIS A 1 10.61 1.48 21.10
CA HIS A 1 11.35 0.61 20.19
C HIS A 1 10.77 0.73 18.80
N ALA A 2 11.62 0.99 17.80
CA ALA A 2 11.18 1.02 16.41
C ALA A 2 10.76 -0.39 15.96
N CYS A 3 9.66 -0.48 15.23
CA CYS A 3 9.23 -1.72 14.59
C CYS A 3 10.26 -2.10 13.50
N THR A 4 10.79 -3.29 13.52
CA THR A 4 11.79 -3.75 12.55
C THR A 4 11.26 -4.93 11.73
N TRP A 5 11.86 -5.17 10.57
CA TRP A 5 11.60 -6.35 9.77
C TRP A 5 12.62 -7.46 10.10
N PRO A 6 12.19 -8.73 10.30
CA PRO A 6 10.81 -9.19 10.40
C PRO A 6 10.06 -8.64 11.62
N CYS A 7 8.72 -8.65 11.58
CA CYS A 7 7.90 -8.13 12.67
C CYS A 7 8.05 -9.01 13.92
N ALA A 8 8.32 -8.43 15.08
CA ALA A 8 8.47 -9.15 16.33
C ALA A 8 7.18 -9.87 16.81
N ILE A 9 6.01 -9.49 16.30
CA ILE A 9 4.76 -10.19 16.60
C ILE A 9 4.77 -11.60 15.99
N THR A 10 5.40 -11.78 14.83
CA THR A 10 5.56 -13.08 14.16
C THR A 10 6.07 -14.18 15.08
N GLU A 11 7.02 -13.85 15.95
CA GLU A 11 7.60 -14.80 16.88
C GLU A 11 6.76 -15.00 18.15
N ARG A 12 5.91 -14.03 18.48
CA ARG A 12 5.15 -13.99 19.74
C ARG A 12 3.72 -14.51 19.60
N ASP A 13 3.16 -14.44 18.40
CA ASP A 13 1.79 -14.83 18.11
C ASP A 13 1.78 -15.87 16.98
N PRO A 14 1.65 -17.16 17.31
CA PRO A 14 1.62 -18.22 16.31
C PRO A 14 0.33 -18.19 15.46
N GLU A 15 -0.70 -17.48 15.87
CA GLU A 15 -1.95 -17.29 15.11
C GLU A 15 -1.94 -16.05 14.21
N ASP A 16 -0.81 -15.32 14.15
CA ASP A 16 -0.69 -14.12 13.34
C ASP A 16 -0.75 -14.44 11.83
N GLN A 17 -1.87 -14.14 11.22
CA GLN A 17 -2.10 -14.34 9.78
C GLN A 17 -1.44 -13.27 8.90
N LEU A 18 -1.12 -12.11 9.45
CA LEU A 18 -0.56 -10.99 8.68
C LEU A 18 0.90 -11.20 8.29
N THR A 19 1.63 -12.02 9.04
CA THR A 19 3.02 -12.35 8.71
C THR A 19 3.15 -12.97 7.32
N ALA A 20 2.26 -13.88 6.94
CA ALA A 20 2.27 -14.49 5.61
C ALA A 20 2.00 -13.45 4.51
N VAL A 21 1.10 -12.48 4.76
CA VAL A 21 0.81 -11.38 3.83
C VAL A 21 2.06 -10.51 3.63
N TYR A 22 2.73 -10.12 4.70
CA TYR A 22 3.93 -9.28 4.61
C TYR A 22 5.10 -10.00 3.96
N ALA A 23 5.29 -11.27 4.29
CA ALA A 23 6.29 -12.10 3.61
C ALA A 23 6.00 -12.19 2.10
N GLY A 24 4.73 -12.37 1.73
CA GLY A 24 4.30 -12.34 0.34
C GLY A 24 4.61 -11.02 -0.36
N LEU A 25 4.29 -9.89 0.25
CA LEU A 25 4.58 -8.56 -0.30
C LEU A 25 6.08 -8.31 -0.50
N VAL A 26 6.92 -8.78 0.42
CA VAL A 26 8.37 -8.54 0.36
C VAL A 26 9.07 -9.55 -0.54
N GLN A 27 8.73 -10.84 -0.45
CA GLN A 27 9.56 -11.91 -0.99
C GLN A 27 9.17 -12.36 -2.41
N TRP A 28 7.88 -12.41 -2.75
CA TRP A 28 7.49 -13.03 -4.02
C TRP A 28 6.48 -12.23 -4.86
N CYS A 29 5.73 -11.32 -4.27
CA CYS A 29 4.72 -10.56 -4.99
C CYS A 29 5.39 -9.49 -5.86
N ASP A 30 5.04 -9.41 -7.13
CA ASP A 30 5.45 -8.38 -8.07
C ASP A 30 4.37 -7.33 -8.26
N VAL A 31 3.11 -7.77 -8.24
CA VAL A 31 1.92 -6.92 -8.38
C VAL A 31 0.95 -7.23 -7.27
N VAL A 32 0.41 -6.17 -6.67
CA VAL A 32 -0.62 -6.27 -5.64
C VAL A 32 -1.88 -5.52 -6.08
N LEU A 33 -3.02 -6.19 -5.94
CA LEU A 33 -4.34 -5.57 -6.04
C LEU A 33 -4.96 -5.54 -4.65
N LEU A 34 -5.14 -4.35 -4.10
CA LEU A 34 -5.77 -4.14 -2.81
C LEU A 34 -7.23 -3.73 -2.98
N SER A 35 -8.15 -4.46 -2.37
CA SER A 35 -9.56 -4.09 -2.34
C SER A 35 -9.98 -3.62 -0.95
N THR A 36 -10.68 -2.50 -0.88
CA THR A 36 -11.25 -1.98 0.38
C THR A 36 -12.60 -1.33 0.16
N PRO A 37 -13.59 -1.58 1.05
CA PRO A 37 -14.80 -0.77 1.07
C PRO A 37 -14.55 0.58 1.76
N ILE A 38 -15.32 1.58 1.35
CA ILE A 38 -15.43 2.85 2.08
C ILE A 38 -16.34 2.65 3.30
N ARG A 39 -15.90 3.13 4.45
CA ARG A 39 -16.67 3.22 5.69
C ARG A 39 -16.49 4.62 6.26
N TRP A 40 -17.59 5.38 6.38
CA TRP A 40 -17.55 6.75 6.90
C TRP A 40 -16.53 7.65 6.19
N GLY A 41 -16.44 7.53 4.86
CA GLY A 41 -15.53 8.34 4.04
C GLY A 41 -14.05 7.96 4.13
N VAL A 42 -13.72 6.81 4.75
CA VAL A 42 -12.34 6.28 4.86
C VAL A 42 -12.28 4.81 4.44
N ALA A 43 -11.08 4.28 4.27
CA ALA A 43 -10.87 2.85 4.05
C ALA A 43 -11.34 2.02 5.26
N SER A 44 -11.52 0.72 5.08
CA SER A 44 -12.01 -0.16 6.15
C SER A 44 -11.04 -0.26 7.34
N SER A 45 -11.56 -0.60 8.52
CA SER A 45 -10.74 -0.82 9.71
C SER A 45 -9.71 -1.93 9.52
N LEU A 46 -10.01 -2.95 8.71
CA LEU A 46 -9.05 -4.01 8.36
C LEU A 46 -7.87 -3.47 7.59
N TYR A 47 -8.12 -2.51 6.67
CA TYR A 47 -7.03 -1.82 5.96
C TYR A 47 -6.10 -1.11 6.94
N PHE A 48 -6.64 -0.31 7.86
CA PHE A 48 -5.83 0.41 8.84
C PHE A 48 -5.05 -0.54 9.76
N ARG A 49 -5.68 -1.60 10.25
CA ARG A 49 -4.98 -2.61 11.06
C ARG A 49 -3.84 -3.29 10.32
N MET A 50 -4.01 -3.54 9.03
CA MET A 50 -2.94 -4.07 8.18
C MET A 50 -1.82 -3.04 8.00
N THR A 51 -2.15 -1.78 7.69
CA THR A 51 -1.15 -0.74 7.43
C THR A 51 -0.36 -0.37 8.68
N GLU A 52 -0.97 -0.35 9.86
CA GLU A 52 -0.25 -0.18 11.13
C GLU A 52 0.85 -1.25 11.32
N ARG A 53 0.57 -2.49 10.93
CA ARG A 53 1.55 -3.57 10.98
C ARG A 53 2.63 -3.45 9.90
N LEU A 54 2.35 -2.83 8.75
CA LEU A 54 3.33 -2.57 7.68
C LEU A 54 4.40 -1.55 8.08
N ASN A 55 4.26 -0.90 9.21
CA ASN A 55 5.27 0.01 9.76
C ASN A 55 6.65 -0.67 9.91
N CYS A 56 6.70 -1.98 10.10
CA CYS A 56 7.97 -2.72 10.12
C CYS A 56 8.70 -2.70 8.76
N ILE A 57 7.96 -2.61 7.65
CA ILE A 57 8.51 -2.48 6.30
C ILE A 57 8.92 -1.03 6.03
N GLN A 58 8.06 -0.07 6.40
CA GLN A 58 8.32 1.35 6.23
C GLN A 58 9.57 1.81 7.01
N ASN A 59 9.78 1.29 8.21
CA ASN A 59 10.97 1.57 9.00
C ASN A 59 12.28 1.06 8.36
N GLN A 60 12.21 0.06 7.48
CA GLN A 60 13.41 -0.33 6.72
C GLN A 60 13.85 0.80 5.78
N VAL A 61 12.91 1.54 5.22
CA VAL A 61 13.21 2.71 4.38
C VAL A 61 13.74 3.87 5.25
N THR A 62 13.01 4.23 6.30
CA THR A 62 13.30 5.45 7.09
C THR A 62 14.50 5.33 8.02
N ILE A 63 14.71 4.15 8.63
CA ILE A 63 15.78 3.94 9.61
C ILE A 63 17.01 3.30 8.99
N HIS A 64 16.82 2.32 8.11
CA HIS A 64 17.90 1.51 7.56
C HIS A 64 18.26 1.87 6.11
N ASN A 65 17.58 2.85 5.51
CA ASN A 65 17.74 3.24 4.09
C ASN A 65 17.65 2.05 3.12
N ARG A 66 16.77 1.09 3.44
CA ARG A 66 16.59 -0.15 2.69
C ARG A 66 15.14 -0.28 2.24
N CYS A 67 14.86 -0.16 0.95
CA CYS A 67 13.55 -0.41 0.38
C CYS A 67 13.37 -1.92 0.12
N LEU A 68 12.40 -2.55 0.83
CA LEU A 68 12.08 -3.97 0.65
C LEU A 68 11.11 -4.22 -0.51
N ILE A 69 10.44 -3.16 -0.99
CA ILE A 69 9.34 -3.25 -1.97
C ILE A 69 9.79 -2.75 -3.37
N ASN A 70 11.06 -2.58 -3.59
CA ASN A 70 11.57 -2.01 -4.82
C ASN A 70 11.12 -2.80 -6.07
N GLY A 71 10.67 -2.09 -7.10
CA GLY A 71 10.27 -2.67 -8.39
C GLY A 71 8.90 -3.37 -8.40
N LYS A 72 8.06 -3.13 -7.39
CA LYS A 72 6.73 -3.73 -7.27
C LYS A 72 5.63 -2.73 -7.59
N VAL A 73 4.50 -3.22 -8.09
CA VAL A 73 3.36 -2.40 -8.52
C VAL A 73 2.17 -2.63 -7.61
N ALA A 74 1.49 -1.55 -7.22
CA ALA A 74 0.22 -1.61 -6.49
C ALA A 74 -0.91 -0.95 -7.28
N ALA A 75 -2.12 -1.52 -7.19
CA ALA A 75 -3.33 -0.96 -7.72
C ALA A 75 -4.50 -1.25 -6.77
N PHE A 76 -5.60 -0.50 -6.89
CA PHE A 76 -6.63 -0.47 -5.86
C PHE A 76 -8.04 -0.67 -6.43
N ILE A 77 -8.87 -1.40 -5.70
CA ILE A 77 -10.30 -1.55 -5.95
C ILE A 77 -11.03 -0.96 -4.75
N ILE A 78 -11.77 0.13 -4.97
CA ILE A 78 -12.48 0.85 -3.92
C ILE A 78 -13.97 0.64 -4.12
N THR A 79 -14.64 0.05 -3.14
CA THR A 79 -16.08 -0.22 -3.20
C THR A 79 -16.83 0.56 -2.12
N GLY A 80 -18.01 1.09 -2.45
CA GLY A 80 -18.82 1.80 -1.47
C GLY A 80 -19.77 2.82 -2.09
N GLY A 81 -20.38 3.65 -1.25
CA GLY A 81 -21.14 4.80 -1.68
C GLY A 81 -20.22 5.87 -2.31
N GLN A 82 -20.82 6.99 -2.75
CA GLN A 82 -20.05 8.09 -3.36
C GLN A 82 -19.21 8.89 -2.34
N ASP A 83 -19.06 8.37 -1.12
CA ASP A 83 -18.44 9.07 -0.01
C ASP A 83 -16.91 9.06 -0.15
N ASN A 84 -16.36 10.18 -0.61
CA ASN A 84 -14.91 10.44 -0.52
C ASN A 84 -14.00 9.42 -1.23
N VAL A 85 -14.42 8.88 -2.39
CA VAL A 85 -13.62 7.92 -3.16
C VAL A 85 -12.22 8.44 -3.46
N GLN A 86 -12.11 9.69 -3.91
CA GLN A 86 -10.83 10.32 -4.25
C GLN A 86 -9.93 10.48 -3.03
N GLY A 87 -10.51 10.83 -1.87
CA GLY A 87 -9.76 10.94 -0.62
C GLY A 87 -9.22 9.58 -0.18
N VAL A 88 -10.04 8.54 -0.27
CA VAL A 88 -9.60 7.16 0.04
C VAL A 88 -8.52 6.71 -0.93
N ALA A 89 -8.69 6.92 -2.24
CA ALA A 89 -7.69 6.57 -3.24
C ALA A 89 -6.35 7.29 -2.99
N GLY A 90 -6.42 8.61 -2.71
CA GLY A 90 -5.23 9.40 -2.37
C GLY A 90 -4.51 8.89 -1.13
N GLN A 91 -5.24 8.53 -0.08
CA GLN A 91 -4.67 7.96 1.14
C GLN A 91 -3.98 6.61 0.88
N LEU A 92 -4.64 5.71 0.11
CA LEU A 92 -4.05 4.44 -0.29
C LEU A 92 -2.75 4.66 -1.08
N MET A 93 -2.79 5.48 -2.11
CA MET A 93 -1.63 5.76 -2.96
C MET A 93 -0.47 6.36 -2.17
N THR A 94 -0.73 7.34 -1.29
CA THR A 94 0.31 7.97 -0.47
C THR A 94 1.00 6.94 0.41
N PHE A 95 0.22 6.14 1.13
CA PHE A 95 0.77 5.13 2.03
C PHE A 95 1.60 4.07 1.29
N TRP A 96 1.07 3.55 0.18
CA TRP A 96 1.76 2.49 -0.58
C TRP A 96 2.98 3.01 -1.34
N ALA A 97 2.97 4.29 -1.77
CA ALA A 97 4.15 4.95 -2.30
C ALA A 97 5.29 5.06 -1.27
N GLU A 98 4.96 5.36 -0.02
CA GLU A 98 5.96 5.41 1.07
C GLU A 98 6.60 4.06 1.36
N LEU A 99 5.91 2.95 1.09
CA LEU A 99 6.49 1.60 1.16
C LEU A 99 7.45 1.30 0.00
N GLY A 100 7.35 2.04 -1.11
CA GLY A 100 8.18 1.85 -2.29
C GLY A 100 7.46 1.25 -3.50
N PHE A 101 6.13 1.07 -3.44
CA PHE A 101 5.34 0.66 -4.60
C PHE A 101 5.25 1.77 -5.63
N ILE A 102 5.18 1.39 -6.88
CA ILE A 102 4.79 2.26 -8.00
C ILE A 102 3.38 1.91 -8.47
N PHE A 103 2.79 2.77 -9.31
CA PHE A 103 1.41 2.63 -9.73
C PHE A 103 1.30 2.62 -11.26
N PRO A 104 0.36 1.84 -11.83
CA PRO A 104 0.03 1.93 -13.24
C PRO A 104 -0.73 3.22 -13.56
N GLN A 105 -0.86 3.54 -14.81
CA GLN A 105 -1.81 4.56 -15.26
C GLN A 105 -3.22 4.17 -14.80
N PHE A 106 -3.99 5.12 -14.25
CA PHE A 106 -5.28 4.86 -13.61
C PHE A 106 -5.20 3.78 -12.52
N PRO A 107 -4.54 4.06 -11.40
CA PRO A 107 -4.13 3.06 -10.42
C PRO A 107 -5.28 2.50 -9.58
N PHE A 108 -6.48 3.05 -9.69
CA PHE A 108 -7.65 2.55 -8.97
C PHE A 108 -8.91 2.55 -9.81
N ILE A 109 -9.81 1.65 -9.45
CA ILE A 109 -11.20 1.66 -9.89
C ILE A 109 -12.10 1.86 -8.67
N ALA A 110 -13.18 2.59 -8.88
CA ALA A 110 -14.19 2.83 -7.85
C ALA A 110 -15.52 2.24 -8.30
N HIS A 111 -16.14 1.47 -7.42
CA HIS A 111 -17.47 0.91 -7.65
C HIS A 111 -18.42 1.39 -6.57
N SER A 112 -19.44 2.15 -6.97
CA SER A 112 -20.51 2.58 -6.10
C SER A 112 -21.71 1.65 -6.30
N ARG A 113 -22.21 1.07 -5.20
CA ARG A 113 -23.55 0.49 -5.18
C ARG A 113 -24.54 1.62 -4.95
N GLY A 114 -25.50 1.80 -5.86
CA GLY A 114 -26.67 2.64 -5.58
C GLY A 114 -27.40 2.14 -4.34
N TRP A 115 -28.01 3.07 -3.60
CA TRP A 115 -28.76 2.78 -2.37
C TRP A 115 -30.18 2.27 -2.61
N ASP A 116 -30.56 2.01 -3.87
CA ASP A 116 -31.92 1.61 -4.21
C ASP A 116 -32.20 0.18 -3.73
N ALA A 117 -32.67 0.10 -2.50
CA ALA A 117 -33.02 -1.15 -1.82
C ALA A 117 -34.43 -1.68 -2.21
N GLU A 118 -35.16 -1.02 -3.10
CA GLU A 118 -36.59 -1.29 -3.30
C GLU A 118 -36.97 -2.06 -4.56
N ASP A 119 -36.03 -2.40 -5.44
CA ASP A 119 -36.39 -3.03 -6.71
C ASP A 119 -35.95 -4.48 -6.84
N MET A 120 -36.84 -5.36 -7.22
CA MET A 120 -36.54 -6.71 -7.69
C MET A 120 -35.63 -6.71 -8.94
N GLU A 121 -35.55 -5.60 -9.68
CA GLU A 121 -34.53 -5.33 -10.67
C GLU A 121 -33.11 -5.17 -10.09
N VAL A 122 -32.99 -4.98 -8.79
CA VAL A 122 -31.72 -4.86 -8.07
C VAL A 122 -30.83 -6.07 -8.31
N ASN A 123 -31.37 -7.28 -8.38
CA ASN A 123 -30.57 -8.48 -8.61
C ASN A 123 -29.91 -8.48 -10.00
N VAL A 124 -30.64 -8.08 -11.05
CA VAL A 124 -30.07 -8.00 -12.40
C VAL A 124 -29.04 -6.88 -12.51
N ARG A 125 -29.33 -5.71 -11.92
CA ARG A 125 -28.39 -4.59 -11.84
C ARG A 125 -27.16 -4.93 -10.99
N GLN A 126 -27.31 -5.66 -9.90
CA GLN A 126 -26.19 -6.10 -9.06
C GLN A 126 -25.30 -7.12 -9.79
N VAL A 127 -25.87 -8.06 -10.52
CA VAL A 127 -25.12 -9.02 -11.33
C VAL A 127 -24.33 -8.28 -12.41
N ARG A 128 -24.97 -7.39 -13.18
CA ARG A 128 -24.29 -6.58 -14.21
C ARG A 128 -23.24 -5.64 -13.63
N ALA A 129 -23.49 -5.04 -12.48
CA ALA A 129 -22.52 -4.21 -11.78
C ALA A 129 -21.33 -5.03 -11.28
N SER A 130 -21.57 -6.27 -10.84
CA SER A 130 -20.51 -7.19 -10.42
C SER A 130 -19.68 -7.67 -11.59
N GLU A 131 -20.30 -7.94 -12.74
CA GLU A 131 -19.61 -8.28 -13.99
C GLU A 131 -18.75 -7.11 -14.49
N ALA A 132 -19.30 -5.89 -14.51
CA ALA A 132 -18.56 -4.68 -14.87
C ALA A 132 -17.38 -4.42 -13.93
N LEU A 133 -17.56 -4.63 -12.63
CA LEU A 133 -16.48 -4.53 -11.66
C LEU A 133 -15.41 -5.60 -11.91
N GLY A 134 -15.82 -6.83 -12.21
CA GLY A 134 -14.92 -7.93 -12.54
C GLY A 134 -14.08 -7.62 -13.78
N GLN A 135 -14.71 -7.11 -14.85
CA GLN A 135 -14.00 -6.67 -16.06
C GLN A 135 -13.02 -5.53 -15.78
N ALA A 136 -13.45 -4.48 -15.07
CA ALA A 136 -12.59 -3.37 -14.70
C ALA A 136 -11.41 -3.81 -13.80
N ALA A 137 -11.64 -4.76 -12.91
CA ALA A 137 -10.59 -5.33 -12.07
C ALA A 137 -9.56 -6.13 -12.89
N ALA A 138 -10.02 -6.91 -13.88
CA ALA A 138 -9.14 -7.63 -14.80
C ALA A 138 -8.29 -6.67 -15.64
N GLU A 139 -8.89 -5.63 -16.21
CA GLU A 139 -8.17 -4.59 -16.95
C GLU A 139 -7.16 -3.85 -16.07
N LEU A 140 -7.50 -3.56 -14.81
CA LEU A 140 -6.59 -2.96 -13.85
C LEU A 140 -5.41 -3.89 -13.56
N ALA A 141 -5.66 -5.18 -13.40
CA ALA A 141 -4.62 -6.18 -13.19
C ALA A 141 -3.67 -6.27 -14.40
N GLU A 142 -4.21 -6.27 -15.60
CA GLU A 142 -3.41 -6.27 -16.85
C GLU A 142 -2.53 -5.02 -16.95
N ARG A 143 -3.07 -3.85 -16.65
CA ARG A 143 -2.28 -2.59 -16.60
C ARG A 143 -1.17 -2.66 -15.56
N ALA A 144 -1.45 -3.18 -14.37
CA ALA A 144 -0.47 -3.33 -13.32
C ALA A 144 0.66 -4.30 -13.70
N VAL A 145 0.32 -5.44 -14.30
CA VAL A 145 1.30 -6.40 -14.80
C VAL A 145 2.12 -5.82 -15.96
N SER A 146 1.49 -5.08 -16.88
CA SER A 146 2.18 -4.41 -17.98
C SER A 146 3.17 -3.36 -17.46
N GLN A 147 2.78 -2.59 -16.45
CA GLN A 147 3.67 -1.63 -15.79
C GLN A 147 4.87 -2.33 -15.15
N TRP A 148 4.63 -3.42 -14.43
CA TRP A 148 5.70 -4.19 -13.81
C TRP A 148 6.67 -4.77 -14.84
N ARG A 149 6.18 -5.38 -15.93
CA ARG A 149 7.01 -5.90 -17.03
C ARG A 149 7.85 -4.81 -17.68
N GLY A 150 7.29 -3.60 -17.83
CA GLY A 150 8.03 -2.46 -18.36
C GLY A 150 9.19 -2.04 -17.46
N LEU A 151 9.05 -2.18 -16.15
CA LEU A 151 10.13 -1.91 -15.19
C LEU A 151 11.24 -2.96 -15.26
N ASP A 152 10.85 -4.24 -15.31
CA ASP A 152 11.80 -5.34 -15.36
C ASP A 152 12.69 -5.27 -16.62
N GLN A 153 12.11 -4.89 -17.75
CA GLN A 153 12.85 -4.65 -18.99
C GLN A 153 13.71 -3.39 -18.95
N GLY A 154 13.30 -2.37 -18.20
CA GLY A 154 14.05 -1.11 -18.02
C GLY A 154 15.21 -1.21 -17.04
N THR A 155 15.16 -2.13 -16.10
CA THR A 155 16.20 -2.34 -15.07
C THR A 155 17.45 -3.06 -15.58
N SER A 156 17.46 -3.57 -16.82
CA SER A 156 18.70 -4.01 -17.46
C SER A 156 19.66 -2.85 -17.77
N GLY A 157 19.21 -1.59 -17.64
CA GLY A 157 20.03 -0.39 -17.60
C GLY A 157 20.09 0.12 -16.16
N ALA A 158 21.23 -0.10 -15.49
CA ALA A 158 21.49 0.21 -14.09
C ALA A 158 20.82 1.51 -13.60
N VAL A 159 19.74 1.39 -12.85
CA VAL A 159 19.29 2.48 -11.97
C VAL A 159 20.32 2.59 -10.86
N LYS A 160 21.24 3.53 -10.98
CA LYS A 160 22.12 3.89 -9.87
C LYS A 160 21.25 4.23 -8.67
N PRO A 161 21.55 3.68 -7.47
CA PRO A 161 20.88 4.10 -6.25
C PRO A 161 20.94 5.63 -6.19
N MET A 162 19.82 6.27 -5.92
CA MET A 162 19.77 7.71 -5.73
C MET A 162 20.62 8.04 -4.51
N GLU A 163 21.85 8.51 -4.73
CA GLU A 163 22.68 9.06 -3.67
C GLU A 163 21.91 10.24 -3.06
N ARG A 164 21.34 10.03 -1.87
CA ARG A 164 20.87 11.14 -1.06
C ARG A 164 22.08 12.03 -0.78
N SER A 165 22.08 13.23 -1.34
CA SER A 165 23.04 14.29 -0.99
C SER A 165 23.11 14.35 0.53
N GLY A 166 24.30 14.04 1.08
CA GLY A 166 24.48 13.87 2.51
C GLY A 166 24.19 15.16 3.27
N ARG A 167 23.02 15.27 3.86
CA ARG A 167 22.89 16.05 5.07
C ARG A 167 23.48 15.20 6.20
N LYS A 168 24.75 15.47 6.52
CA LYS A 168 25.33 15.05 7.78
C LYS A 168 24.36 15.48 8.88
N ALA A 169 23.79 14.50 9.60
CA ALA A 169 23.13 14.76 10.83
C ALA A 169 24.14 15.43 11.76
N GLN A 170 23.98 16.73 11.93
CA GLN A 170 24.74 17.49 12.90
C GLN A 170 24.28 16.99 14.26
N ARG A 171 25.09 16.13 14.89
CA ARG A 171 24.92 15.77 16.29
C ARG A 171 24.94 17.08 17.07
N LEU A 172 23.82 17.43 17.65
CA LEU A 172 23.75 18.42 18.74
C LEU A 172 24.54 17.81 19.89
N SER A 173 25.81 18.18 19.98
CA SER A 173 26.60 17.96 21.17
C SER A 173 26.04 18.87 22.26
N ASN A 174 25.45 18.30 23.28
CA ASN A 174 25.15 19.03 24.50
C ASN A 174 26.45 19.63 25.05
N PRO A 175 26.47 20.90 25.42
CA PRO A 175 27.61 21.45 26.13
C PRO A 175 27.73 20.78 27.53
N PRO A 176 28.96 20.53 28.00
CA PRO A 176 29.17 19.96 29.32
C PRO A 176 28.70 20.96 30.40
N GLY A 177 28.10 20.41 31.44
CA GLY A 177 27.57 21.18 32.55
C GLY A 177 28.62 22.07 33.21
N ALA A 178 28.23 23.30 33.48
CA ALA A 178 28.91 24.15 34.49
C ALA A 178 28.41 23.71 35.86
N GLY A 179 29.35 23.21 36.64
CA GLY A 179 29.14 22.89 38.05
C GLY A 179 29.21 24.14 38.91
N SER A 180 28.65 23.98 40.08
CA SER A 180 28.97 24.56 41.37
C SER A 180 29.19 26.07 41.45
N GLU A 181 28.28 26.78 42.06
CA GLU A 181 28.48 27.40 43.40
C GLU A 181 27.12 27.63 44.04
#